data_7904f07eece208b28583636e03625fdd
#
_entry.id   7904f07eece208b28583636e03625fdd
#
_cell.length_a   1.000
_cell.length_b   1.000
_cell.length_c   1.000
_cell.angle_alpha   90.00
_cell.angle_beta   90.00
_cell.angle_gamma   90.00
#
_symmetry.space_group_name_H-M   'P 1'
#
loop_
_entity.id
_entity.type
_entity.pdbx_description
1 polymer ?
#
loop_
_entity_poly.entity_id
_entity_poly.type
_entity_poly.pdbx_seq_one_letter_code
_entity_poly.pdbx_strand_id
1 'polypeptide(L)'
;MCKIVCVIGIIDIAPQTRNFTAIQSALNRDNRKGNRGSGIDEDIGQDPNNSKLGWLWEDIMNRTFYASAAVLALSAGAGFAQPELVFAPGEGPFNWDSYNAWAENAPDLSGQTVTVSGPWLNPEDGYFNNMSAYFENATGADVIYTGSDSFEQQIVIDAEAGSAPNIAVFPQPGLAAIMASKGQLAPLGDDMASWVADNYAAGDSWVDLGTYKDADGNDQMFGFFYNVNVKSLVWYNPENFEDAGYEVPTTMEELKALTEQIVADGETPWCIGLGSGAATGWPATDWVEDMMLRTQSPEVYDQWVTNEIPFDDPRVIAAIDEFGWFARDDAKVSGGAGAVASTDFRDSPKGMFASPPQCYMHRQASFVPAFFPEDVEFGLDADFFYLPSFADKDLGNPVLGGGTLMAVSDPSDATTAFMEFLKQPIAHELMMAQTGFLTPHKGVNTEAYKDDTLRGLGDILLGATTFRFDGSDLMPGAVGAGTFWTGMVDYTGGKSAEEVASEIQSSWDAIK
;
A
#
# COMPACT_ATOMS: atom_id res chain seq x y z
N MET A 1 -57.30 -5.15 -13.71
CA MET A 1 -57.67 -6.44 -13.09
C MET A 1 -56.93 -7.52 -13.88
N CYS A 2 -55.93 -8.05 -13.34
CA CYS A 2 -55.57 -9.48 -13.31
C CYS A 2 -54.21 -9.58 -12.62
N LYS A 3 -54.23 -10.11 -11.41
CA LYS A 3 -53.06 -10.43 -10.63
C LYS A 3 -52.54 -11.79 -11.10
N ILE A 4 -51.27 -11.86 -11.53
CA ILE A 4 -50.55 -13.13 -11.66
C ILE A 4 -49.55 -13.18 -10.49
N VAL A 5 -49.80 -14.16 -9.57
CA VAL A 5 -48.91 -14.50 -8.48
C VAL A 5 -47.97 -15.57 -8.99
N CYS A 6 -46.64 -15.27 -9.07
CA CYS A 6 -45.64 -16.30 -9.22
C CYS A 6 -45.14 -16.72 -7.86
N VAL A 7 -45.35 -17.99 -7.51
CA VAL A 7 -44.74 -18.64 -6.35
C VAL A 7 -43.36 -19.18 -6.76
N ILE A 8 -42.31 -18.57 -6.23
CA ILE A 8 -40.95 -19.12 -6.35
C ILE A 8 -40.67 -19.90 -5.08
N GLY A 9 -40.50 -21.24 -5.25
CA GLY A 9 -40.09 -22.12 -4.17
C GLY A 9 -38.60 -21.88 -3.80
N ILE A 10 -38.38 -21.55 -2.53
CA ILE A 10 -37.06 -21.45 -1.91
C ILE A 10 -36.57 -22.87 -1.65
N ILE A 11 -35.49 -23.29 -2.31
CA ILE A 11 -34.75 -24.48 -1.94
C ILE A 11 -33.65 -24.07 -0.95
N ASP A 12 -33.86 -24.42 0.29
CA ASP A 12 -32.94 -24.23 1.41
C ASP A 12 -31.80 -25.25 1.29
N ILE A 13 -30.61 -24.82 0.92
CA ILE A 13 -29.41 -25.66 0.97
C ILE A 13 -28.56 -25.21 2.19
N ALA A 14 -28.75 -25.92 3.29
CA ALA A 14 -27.90 -25.76 4.48
C ALA A 14 -26.46 -26.26 4.21
N PRO A 15 -25.42 -25.55 4.66
CA PRO A 15 -24.05 -26.00 4.53
C PRO A 15 -23.73 -27.12 5.53
N GLN A 16 -23.44 -28.33 5.02
CA GLN A 16 -22.84 -29.40 5.83
C GLN A 16 -21.35 -29.18 5.96
N THR A 17 -20.93 -28.46 6.99
CA THR A 17 -19.55 -28.47 7.49
C THR A 17 -19.36 -29.67 8.41
N ARG A 18 -18.85 -30.78 7.90
CA ARG A 18 -18.15 -31.82 8.70
C ARG A 18 -17.30 -32.71 7.80
N ASN A 19 -16.01 -32.88 8.21
CA ASN A 19 -15.04 -33.85 7.78
C ASN A 19 -14.01 -33.46 6.69
N PHE A 20 -13.15 -32.47 7.00
CA PHE A 20 -11.83 -32.35 6.34
C PHE A 20 -10.64 -32.83 7.23
N THR A 21 -10.90 -33.26 8.46
CA THR A 21 -9.82 -33.65 9.40
C THR A 21 -9.45 -35.14 9.38
N ALA A 22 -10.11 -35.96 8.55
CA ALA A 22 -9.90 -37.39 8.52
C ALA A 22 -8.95 -37.90 7.40
N ILE A 23 -8.64 -37.06 6.42
CA ILE A 23 -7.79 -37.46 5.27
C ILE A 23 -6.30 -37.17 5.51
N GLN A 24 -5.97 -36.20 6.36
CA GLN A 24 -4.57 -35.86 6.68
C GLN A 24 -3.88 -36.84 7.64
N SER A 25 -4.65 -37.69 8.35
CA SER A 25 -4.09 -38.69 9.29
C SER A 25 -3.76 -40.07 8.67
N ALA A 26 -4.21 -40.32 7.44
CA ALA A 26 -3.96 -41.58 6.74
C ALA A 26 -2.67 -41.60 5.92
N LEU A 27 -2.14 -40.42 5.51
CA LEU A 27 -0.93 -40.34 4.69
C LEU A 27 0.38 -40.28 5.48
N ASN A 28 0.33 -40.16 6.81
CA ASN A 28 1.53 -40.06 7.66
C ASN A 28 1.87 -41.33 8.45
N ARG A 29 1.29 -42.48 8.17
CA ARG A 29 1.57 -43.73 8.87
C ARG A 29 2.39 -44.80 8.12
N ASP A 30 2.75 -44.56 6.85
CA ASP A 30 3.41 -45.61 6.04
C ASP A 30 4.90 -45.39 5.78
N ASN A 31 5.56 -44.51 6.50
CA ASN A 31 6.97 -44.22 6.28
C ASN A 31 7.89 -44.57 7.50
N ARG A 32 7.56 -45.65 8.25
CA ARG A 32 8.49 -46.22 9.25
C ARG A 32 8.29 -47.73 9.33
N LYS A 33 9.01 -48.48 8.47
CA LYS A 33 9.61 -49.79 8.72
C LYS A 33 10.28 -50.27 7.43
N GLY A 34 11.55 -50.16 7.31
CA GLY A 34 12.56 -51.14 7.67
C GLY A 34 12.86 -52.14 6.55
N ASN A 35 13.88 -51.84 5.87
CA ASN A 35 14.87 -52.63 5.15
C ASN A 35 15.00 -54.09 5.66
N ARG A 36 14.79 -55.10 4.77
CA ARG A 36 15.58 -56.38 4.68
C ARG A 36 15.09 -57.21 3.49
N GLY A 37 16.06 -57.65 2.70
CA GLY A 37 15.94 -58.33 1.42
C GLY A 37 15.52 -59.80 1.48
N SER A 38 15.28 -60.25 0.31
CA SER A 38 15.64 -61.52 -0.29
C SER A 38 14.62 -61.92 -1.37
N GLY A 39 15.12 -62.30 -2.53
CA GLY A 39 14.34 -62.59 -3.70
C GLY A 39 13.64 -63.95 -3.59
N ILE A 40 12.69 -64.14 -4.51
CA ILE A 40 12.32 -65.39 -5.14
C ILE A 40 11.49 -65.06 -6.37
N ASP A 41 11.85 -65.64 -7.51
CA ASP A 41 11.07 -65.82 -8.75
C ASP A 41 9.80 -66.62 -8.50
N GLU A 42 8.69 -66.26 -9.15
CA GLU A 42 7.69 -67.21 -9.63
C GLU A 42 6.63 -66.54 -10.53
N ASP A 43 6.63 -66.99 -11.74
CA ASP A 43 5.61 -67.38 -12.70
C ASP A 43 4.16 -67.01 -12.39
N ILE A 44 3.52 -66.15 -13.22
CA ILE A 44 2.07 -65.96 -13.20
C ILE A 44 1.49 -66.23 -14.60
N GLY A 45 0.79 -67.40 -14.63
CA GLY A 45 0.01 -67.88 -15.76
C GLY A 45 -1.10 -66.89 -16.19
N GLN A 46 -1.35 -66.93 -17.50
CA GLN A 46 -2.42 -66.20 -18.20
C GLN A 46 -3.81 -66.75 -17.85
N ASP A 47 -4.72 -65.86 -17.36
CA ASP A 47 -6.15 -66.25 -17.23
C ASP A 47 -6.92 -65.66 -18.46
N PRO A 48 -7.69 -66.53 -19.19
CA PRO A 48 -8.33 -66.11 -20.45
C PRO A 48 -9.72 -65.47 -20.30
N ASN A 49 -10.11 -64.89 -19.14
CA ASN A 49 -11.49 -64.44 -18.93
C ASN A 49 -11.67 -62.89 -18.86
N ASN A 50 -10.83 -62.12 -19.54
CA ASN A 50 -10.89 -60.68 -19.50
C ASN A 50 -11.57 -60.02 -20.70
N SER A 51 -12.66 -60.64 -21.25
CA SER A 51 -13.39 -60.08 -22.40
C SER A 51 -14.67 -59.24 -22.03
N LYS A 52 -14.92 -58.98 -20.75
CA LYS A 52 -16.11 -58.22 -20.32
C LYS A 52 -15.81 -56.80 -19.87
N LEU A 53 -14.54 -56.38 -19.78
CA LEU A 53 -14.18 -55.00 -19.38
C LEU A 53 -14.09 -54.01 -20.57
N GLY A 54 -13.93 -54.47 -21.80
CA GLY A 54 -13.79 -53.60 -22.98
C GLY A 54 -15.05 -52.82 -23.34
N TRP A 55 -16.24 -53.40 -23.11
CA TRP A 55 -17.50 -52.78 -23.47
C TRP A 55 -17.98 -51.67 -22.48
N LEU A 56 -17.52 -51.70 -21.26
CA LEU A 56 -17.82 -50.66 -20.25
C LEU A 56 -17.01 -49.40 -20.43
N TRP A 57 -15.84 -49.42 -21.03
CA TRP A 57 -14.99 -48.27 -21.27
C TRP A 57 -15.44 -47.43 -22.49
N GLU A 58 -15.95 -48.06 -23.54
CA GLU A 58 -16.46 -47.32 -24.71
C GLU A 58 -17.76 -46.54 -24.38
N ASP A 59 -18.64 -47.10 -23.55
CA ASP A 59 -19.89 -46.48 -23.17
C ASP A 59 -19.70 -45.31 -22.16
N ILE A 60 -18.66 -45.39 -21.33
CA ILE A 60 -18.26 -44.30 -20.40
C ILE A 60 -17.59 -43.17 -21.16
N MET A 61 -16.70 -43.46 -22.11
CA MET A 61 -16.03 -42.43 -22.91
C MET A 61 -17.02 -41.65 -23.80
N ASN A 62 -17.96 -42.31 -24.46
CA ASN A 62 -18.96 -41.63 -25.30
C ASN A 62 -19.94 -40.78 -24.50
N ARG A 63 -20.34 -41.20 -23.28
CA ARG A 63 -21.20 -40.38 -22.40
C ARG A 63 -20.46 -39.17 -21.80
N THR A 64 -19.17 -39.27 -21.58
CA THR A 64 -18.35 -38.15 -21.06
C THR A 64 -18.06 -37.11 -22.12
N PHE A 65 -17.92 -37.54 -23.41
CA PHE A 65 -17.70 -36.61 -24.52
C PHE A 65 -18.94 -35.76 -24.84
N TYR A 66 -20.17 -36.30 -24.72
CA TYR A 66 -21.39 -35.51 -24.95
C TYR A 66 -21.73 -34.62 -23.75
N ALA A 67 -21.35 -34.94 -22.52
CA ALA A 67 -21.51 -34.08 -21.36
C ALA A 67 -20.52 -32.90 -21.37
N SER A 68 -19.29 -33.12 -21.83
CA SER A 68 -18.27 -32.06 -21.97
C SER A 68 -18.58 -31.06 -23.10
N ALA A 69 -19.18 -31.54 -24.19
CA ALA A 69 -19.58 -30.64 -25.29
C ALA A 69 -20.82 -29.78 -24.93
N ALA A 70 -21.70 -30.28 -24.08
CA ALA A 70 -22.85 -29.48 -23.60
C ALA A 70 -22.48 -28.45 -22.54
N VAL A 71 -21.41 -28.66 -21.76
CA VAL A 71 -20.89 -27.68 -20.79
C VAL A 71 -20.11 -26.57 -21.50
N LEU A 72 -19.38 -26.89 -22.58
CA LEU A 72 -18.67 -25.90 -23.38
C LEU A 72 -19.60 -24.99 -24.23
N ALA A 73 -20.82 -25.43 -24.53
CA ALA A 73 -21.80 -24.63 -25.28
C ALA A 73 -22.63 -23.68 -24.37
N LEU A 74 -22.59 -23.85 -23.05
CA LEU A 74 -23.23 -22.97 -22.08
C LEU A 74 -22.30 -21.86 -21.53
N SER A 75 -21.01 -21.92 -21.79
CA SER A 75 -20.03 -20.91 -21.39
C SER A 75 -19.82 -19.79 -22.43
N ALA A 76 -20.45 -19.86 -23.59
CA ALA A 76 -20.33 -18.84 -24.66
C ALA A 76 -21.37 -17.70 -24.54
N GLY A 77 -21.91 -17.47 -23.35
CA GLY A 77 -22.93 -16.44 -23.12
C GLY A 77 -22.97 -15.85 -21.72
N ALA A 78 -21.97 -16.08 -20.88
CA ALA A 78 -21.76 -15.28 -19.70
C ALA A 78 -21.08 -13.98 -20.19
N GLY A 79 -21.86 -13.01 -20.62
CA GLY A 79 -21.39 -11.62 -20.60
C GLY A 79 -20.96 -11.37 -19.16
N PHE A 80 -19.69 -11.09 -18.92
CA PHE A 80 -19.24 -10.64 -17.62
C PHE A 80 -20.12 -9.45 -17.25
N ALA A 81 -20.82 -9.52 -16.13
CA ALA A 81 -21.56 -8.37 -15.63
C ALA A 81 -20.53 -7.27 -15.45
N GLN A 82 -20.77 -6.10 -16.03
CA GLN A 82 -19.91 -4.94 -15.82
C GLN A 82 -19.82 -4.70 -14.32
N PRO A 83 -18.64 -4.34 -13.78
CA PRO A 83 -18.50 -4.04 -12.37
C PRO A 83 -19.43 -2.90 -11.95
N GLU A 84 -19.97 -2.97 -10.74
CA GLU A 84 -20.84 -1.93 -10.18
C GLU A 84 -19.98 -0.69 -9.89
N LEU A 85 -20.43 0.48 -10.35
CA LEU A 85 -19.75 1.74 -10.13
C LEU A 85 -20.17 2.33 -8.78
N VAL A 86 -19.18 2.66 -7.95
CA VAL A 86 -19.41 3.20 -6.59
C VAL A 86 -20.10 4.57 -6.60
N PHE A 87 -19.85 5.37 -7.65
CA PHE A 87 -20.53 6.65 -7.90
C PHE A 87 -21.19 6.61 -9.28
N ALA A 88 -22.48 7.00 -9.35
CA ALA A 88 -23.18 7.01 -10.62
C ALA A 88 -22.63 8.09 -11.56
N PRO A 89 -22.31 7.78 -12.83
CA PRO A 89 -21.82 8.76 -13.79
C PRO A 89 -22.74 9.97 -13.91
N GLY A 90 -22.18 11.17 -13.76
CA GLY A 90 -22.91 12.45 -13.80
C GLY A 90 -23.45 12.90 -12.42
N GLU A 91 -23.26 12.14 -11.35
CA GLU A 91 -23.63 12.51 -9.98
C GLU A 91 -22.41 12.86 -9.14
N GLY A 92 -22.60 13.71 -8.12
CA GLY A 92 -21.52 14.13 -7.21
C GLY A 92 -20.57 15.17 -7.80
N PRO A 93 -19.58 15.62 -7.00
CA PRO A 93 -18.67 16.71 -7.34
C PRO A 93 -17.45 16.23 -8.15
N PHE A 94 -17.68 15.41 -9.18
CA PHE A 94 -16.61 14.81 -9.97
C PHE A 94 -16.50 15.46 -11.35
N ASN A 95 -15.32 15.44 -11.93
CA ASN A 95 -15.05 15.92 -13.29
C ASN A 95 -15.51 14.89 -14.35
N TRP A 96 -16.82 14.64 -14.42
CA TRP A 96 -17.41 13.71 -15.39
C TRP A 96 -17.13 14.07 -16.84
N ASP A 97 -16.88 15.34 -17.15
CA ASP A 97 -16.51 15.77 -18.49
C ASP A 97 -15.17 15.15 -18.91
N SER A 98 -14.21 15.03 -18.02
CA SER A 98 -12.92 14.36 -18.28
C SER A 98 -13.11 12.87 -18.55
N TYR A 99 -13.95 12.20 -17.75
CA TYR A 99 -14.29 10.79 -17.97
C TYR A 99 -14.98 10.55 -19.31
N ASN A 100 -16.03 11.33 -19.60
CA ASN A 100 -16.80 11.18 -20.83
C ASN A 100 -15.95 11.43 -22.09
N ALA A 101 -15.10 12.48 -22.08
CA ALA A 101 -14.21 12.79 -23.17
C ALA A 101 -13.18 11.68 -23.42
N TRP A 102 -12.68 11.06 -22.34
CA TRP A 102 -11.77 9.91 -22.44
C TRP A 102 -12.52 8.66 -22.92
N ALA A 103 -13.67 8.32 -22.31
CA ALA A 103 -14.44 7.12 -22.62
C ALA A 103 -14.98 7.07 -24.05
N GLU A 104 -15.36 8.23 -24.63
CA GLU A 104 -15.77 8.32 -26.03
C GLU A 104 -14.68 7.88 -27.03
N ASN A 105 -13.41 7.97 -26.63
CA ASN A 105 -12.25 7.63 -27.45
C ASN A 105 -11.50 6.39 -26.95
N ALA A 106 -11.99 5.76 -25.88
CA ALA A 106 -11.38 4.58 -25.28
C ALA A 106 -11.36 3.41 -26.29
N PRO A 107 -10.25 2.65 -26.36
CA PRO A 107 -10.18 1.49 -27.22
C PRO A 107 -11.07 0.34 -26.71
N ASP A 108 -11.58 -0.50 -27.62
CA ASP A 108 -12.20 -1.78 -27.25
C ASP A 108 -11.07 -2.77 -26.91
N LEU A 109 -10.97 -3.09 -25.62
CA LEU A 109 -9.97 -4.00 -25.04
C LEU A 109 -10.62 -5.26 -24.47
N SER A 110 -11.84 -5.61 -24.95
CA SER A 110 -12.58 -6.76 -24.47
C SER A 110 -11.74 -8.04 -24.45
N GLY A 111 -11.66 -8.68 -23.29
CA GLY A 111 -10.89 -9.91 -23.08
C GLY A 111 -9.38 -9.71 -22.86
N GLN A 112 -8.92 -8.47 -22.77
CA GLN A 112 -7.55 -8.16 -22.32
C GLN A 112 -7.56 -7.94 -20.80
N THR A 113 -6.39 -8.14 -20.17
CA THR A 113 -6.21 -7.98 -18.72
C THR A 113 -5.02 -7.06 -18.48
N VAL A 114 -5.17 -6.15 -17.51
CA VAL A 114 -4.08 -5.37 -16.93
C VAL A 114 -3.82 -5.88 -15.52
N THR A 115 -2.66 -6.46 -15.29
CA THR A 115 -2.24 -6.89 -13.95
C THR A 115 -1.49 -5.76 -13.25
N VAL A 116 -1.87 -5.46 -12.02
CA VAL A 116 -1.27 -4.42 -11.18
C VAL A 116 -0.84 -5.03 -9.86
N SER A 117 0.36 -4.75 -9.38
CA SER A 117 0.80 -5.17 -8.05
C SER A 117 1.35 -4.00 -7.25
N GLY A 118 1.11 -4.00 -5.95
CA GLY A 118 1.53 -2.91 -5.07
C GLY A 118 1.34 -3.22 -3.59
N PRO A 119 1.58 -2.22 -2.70
CA PRO A 119 1.53 -2.41 -1.25
C PRO A 119 0.12 -2.34 -0.65
N TRP A 120 -0.88 -1.89 -1.42
CA TRP A 120 -2.21 -1.62 -0.87
C TRP A 120 -2.95 -2.91 -0.54
N LEU A 121 -3.40 -3.04 0.71
CA LEU A 121 -4.25 -4.11 1.21
C LEU A 121 -5.60 -3.55 1.63
N ASN A 122 -6.55 -4.44 1.98
CA ASN A 122 -7.88 -4.02 2.45
C ASN A 122 -7.78 -2.96 3.58
N PRO A 123 -8.47 -1.80 3.43
CA PRO A 123 -9.50 -1.48 2.43
C PRO A 123 -8.98 -0.77 1.15
N GLU A 124 -7.71 -0.40 1.07
CA GLU A 124 -7.16 0.45 0.00
C GLU A 124 -7.23 -0.22 -1.39
N ASP A 125 -6.99 -1.55 -1.46
CA ASP A 125 -7.16 -2.35 -2.68
C ASP A 125 -8.60 -2.28 -3.21
N GLY A 126 -9.59 -2.24 -2.32
CA GLY A 126 -10.99 -2.04 -2.67
C GLY A 126 -11.25 -0.67 -3.31
N TYR A 127 -10.62 0.39 -2.81
CA TYR A 127 -10.75 1.74 -3.37
C TYR A 127 -10.15 1.82 -4.78
N PHE A 128 -8.99 1.20 -4.99
CA PHE A 128 -8.36 1.11 -6.31
C PHE A 128 -9.22 0.30 -7.29
N ASN A 129 -9.77 -0.83 -6.87
CA ASN A 129 -10.67 -1.64 -7.69
C ASN A 129 -11.95 -0.86 -8.06
N ASN A 130 -12.54 -0.10 -7.12
CA ASN A 130 -13.68 0.77 -7.40
C ASN A 130 -13.36 1.83 -8.47
N MET A 131 -12.17 2.43 -8.45
CA MET A 131 -11.72 3.37 -9.46
C MET A 131 -11.47 2.66 -10.80
N SER A 132 -10.83 1.51 -10.80
CA SER A 132 -10.53 0.72 -12.00
C SER A 132 -11.79 0.25 -12.73
N ALA A 133 -12.90 0.05 -12.02
CA ALA A 133 -14.20 -0.32 -12.60
C ALA A 133 -14.68 0.65 -13.68
N TYR A 134 -14.30 1.93 -13.61
CA TYR A 134 -14.67 2.92 -14.65
C TYR A 134 -13.88 2.71 -15.93
N PHE A 135 -12.61 2.32 -15.84
CA PHE A 135 -11.83 1.89 -17.00
C PHE A 135 -12.39 0.62 -17.62
N GLU A 136 -12.69 -0.38 -16.81
CA GLU A 136 -13.26 -1.66 -17.26
C GLU A 136 -14.60 -1.47 -17.96
N ASN A 137 -15.48 -0.62 -17.42
CA ASN A 137 -16.77 -0.31 -18.03
C ASN A 137 -16.63 0.39 -19.39
N ALA A 138 -15.62 1.24 -19.56
CA ALA A 138 -15.42 1.98 -20.81
C ALA A 138 -14.71 1.15 -21.89
N THR A 139 -13.83 0.21 -21.52
CA THR A 139 -12.95 -0.51 -22.45
C THR A 139 -13.29 -1.99 -22.63
N GLY A 140 -13.95 -2.61 -21.65
CA GLY A 140 -14.18 -4.07 -21.60
C GLY A 140 -12.96 -4.89 -21.21
N ALA A 141 -11.86 -4.27 -20.78
CA ALA A 141 -10.71 -4.96 -20.19
C ALA A 141 -10.98 -5.29 -18.70
N ASP A 142 -10.25 -6.25 -18.16
CA ASP A 142 -10.21 -6.55 -16.72
C ASP A 142 -8.94 -5.95 -16.11
N VAL A 143 -9.04 -5.27 -14.94
CA VAL A 143 -7.91 -4.80 -14.14
C VAL A 143 -7.81 -5.66 -12.89
N ILE A 144 -6.71 -6.37 -12.72
CA ILE A 144 -6.49 -7.26 -11.57
C ILE A 144 -5.39 -6.67 -10.69
N TYR A 145 -5.78 -6.13 -9.54
CA TYR A 145 -4.84 -5.66 -8.54
C TYR A 145 -4.49 -6.78 -7.55
N THR A 146 -3.19 -6.89 -7.22
CA THR A 146 -2.67 -7.81 -6.20
C THR A 146 -1.84 -7.03 -5.19
N GLY A 147 -2.35 -6.89 -3.97
CA GLY A 147 -1.66 -6.25 -2.86
C GLY A 147 -0.80 -7.22 -2.05
N SER A 148 0.32 -6.74 -1.52
CA SER A 148 1.21 -7.54 -0.68
C SER A 148 2.04 -6.69 0.29
N ASP A 149 2.09 -7.07 1.57
CA ASP A 149 3.03 -6.53 2.56
C ASP A 149 4.49 -6.92 2.27
N SER A 150 4.72 -7.76 1.27
CA SER A 150 6.04 -8.18 0.79
C SER A 150 6.29 -7.70 -0.64
N PHE A 151 5.60 -6.61 -1.05
CA PHE A 151 5.66 -6.11 -2.43
C PHE A 151 7.10 -5.84 -2.88
N GLU A 152 7.91 -5.19 -2.06
CA GLU A 152 9.28 -4.77 -2.39
C GLU A 152 10.18 -5.95 -2.71
N GLN A 153 10.03 -7.06 -1.97
CA GLN A 153 10.79 -8.29 -2.22
C GLN A 153 10.20 -9.07 -3.41
N GLN A 154 8.88 -9.13 -3.49
CA GLN A 154 8.20 -9.94 -4.50
C GLN A 154 8.39 -9.36 -5.91
N ILE A 155 8.29 -8.04 -6.09
CA ILE A 155 8.42 -7.41 -7.41
C ILE A 155 9.81 -7.64 -8.03
N VAL A 156 10.86 -7.67 -7.22
CA VAL A 156 12.22 -7.99 -7.69
C VAL A 156 12.32 -9.44 -8.17
N ILE A 157 11.75 -10.38 -7.39
CA ILE A 157 11.74 -11.80 -7.74
C ILE A 157 10.95 -12.02 -9.03
N ASP A 158 9.77 -11.41 -9.15
CA ASP A 158 8.90 -11.57 -10.32
C ASP A 158 9.53 -10.98 -11.58
N ALA A 159 10.22 -9.85 -11.48
CA ALA A 159 10.95 -9.25 -12.58
C ALA A 159 12.14 -10.13 -13.02
N GLU A 160 12.90 -10.69 -12.09
CA GLU A 160 14.00 -11.63 -12.40
C GLU A 160 13.50 -12.94 -13.02
N ALA A 161 12.29 -13.38 -12.64
CA ALA A 161 11.64 -14.57 -13.19
C ALA A 161 10.95 -14.33 -14.54
N GLY A 162 10.80 -13.08 -15.00
CA GLY A 162 10.05 -12.71 -16.20
C GLY A 162 8.52 -12.88 -16.03
N SER A 163 8.02 -12.72 -14.80
CA SER A 163 6.61 -12.83 -14.40
C SER A 163 6.11 -11.55 -13.70
N ALA A 164 6.77 -10.43 -13.93
CA ALA A 164 6.33 -9.15 -13.40
C ALA A 164 4.90 -8.78 -13.86
N PRO A 165 4.11 -8.04 -13.05
CA PRO A 165 2.82 -7.51 -13.47
C PRO A 165 2.98 -6.51 -14.61
N ASN A 166 1.89 -6.13 -15.26
CA ASN A 166 1.96 -5.04 -16.26
C ASN A 166 2.38 -3.71 -15.60
N ILE A 167 1.81 -3.41 -14.44
CA ILE A 167 2.10 -2.18 -13.68
C ILE A 167 2.51 -2.56 -12.26
N ALA A 168 3.59 -1.95 -11.80
CA ALA A 168 4.04 -2.00 -10.41
C ALA A 168 3.82 -0.64 -9.74
N VAL A 169 3.25 -0.65 -8.52
CA VAL A 169 2.96 0.53 -7.71
C VAL A 169 4.03 0.64 -6.64
N PHE A 170 5.02 1.49 -6.86
CA PHE A 170 6.16 1.63 -5.95
C PHE A 170 5.92 2.74 -4.93
N PRO A 171 5.92 2.45 -3.63
CA PRO A 171 6.09 3.49 -2.63
C PRO A 171 7.53 4.00 -2.55
N GLN A 172 8.54 3.21 -3.02
CA GLN A 172 9.95 3.56 -2.96
C GLN A 172 10.53 3.89 -4.34
N PRO A 173 10.73 5.19 -4.69
CA PRO A 173 11.43 5.61 -5.90
C PRO A 173 12.84 5.01 -6.03
N GLY A 174 13.55 4.82 -4.92
CA GLY A 174 14.87 4.19 -4.91
C GLY A 174 14.87 2.74 -5.40
N LEU A 175 13.85 1.95 -5.07
CA LEU A 175 13.69 0.59 -5.60
C LEU A 175 13.37 0.62 -7.11
N ALA A 176 12.45 1.51 -7.52
CA ALA A 176 12.10 1.68 -8.93
C ALA A 176 13.34 2.08 -9.77
N ALA A 177 14.17 2.99 -9.26
CA ALA A 177 15.42 3.40 -9.91
C ALA A 177 16.39 2.22 -10.13
N ILE A 178 16.53 1.32 -9.14
CA ILE A 178 17.36 0.11 -9.26
C ILE A 178 16.78 -0.81 -10.36
N MET A 179 15.47 -1.00 -10.39
CA MET A 179 14.82 -1.86 -11.39
C MET A 179 14.92 -1.25 -12.80
N ALA A 180 14.78 0.07 -12.94
CA ALA A 180 14.98 0.78 -14.19
C ALA A 180 16.42 0.57 -14.73
N SER A 181 17.44 0.71 -13.87
CA SER A 181 18.85 0.53 -14.24
C SER A 181 19.19 -0.91 -14.67
N LYS A 182 18.37 -1.89 -14.28
CA LYS A 182 18.47 -3.29 -14.71
C LYS A 182 17.64 -3.60 -15.97
N GLY A 183 16.93 -2.61 -16.53
CA GLY A 183 16.04 -2.80 -17.68
C GLY A 183 14.76 -3.62 -17.34
N GLN A 184 14.34 -3.60 -16.07
CA GLN A 184 13.15 -4.31 -15.59
C GLN A 184 11.87 -3.46 -15.60
N LEU A 185 12.00 -2.17 -15.95
CA LEU A 185 10.91 -1.23 -16.17
C LEU A 185 10.98 -0.67 -17.60
N ALA A 186 9.83 -0.36 -18.16
CA ALA A 186 9.71 0.29 -19.46
C ALA A 186 9.62 1.82 -19.29
N PRO A 187 10.38 2.62 -20.05
CA PRO A 187 10.29 4.07 -20.01
C PRO A 187 8.91 4.54 -20.51
N LEU A 188 8.35 5.58 -19.87
CA LEU A 188 7.05 6.14 -20.19
C LEU A 188 7.11 7.15 -21.36
N GLY A 189 8.31 7.61 -21.72
CA GLY A 189 8.55 8.53 -22.84
C GLY A 189 8.32 10.01 -22.50
N ASP A 190 8.74 10.87 -23.46
CA ASP A 190 8.74 12.34 -23.31
C ASP A 190 7.31 12.93 -23.19
N ASP A 191 6.31 12.27 -23.78
CA ASP A 191 4.92 12.72 -23.73
C ASP A 191 4.38 12.64 -22.27
N MET A 192 4.74 11.60 -21.52
CA MET A 192 4.38 11.48 -20.11
C MET A 192 5.10 12.53 -19.25
N ALA A 193 6.41 12.73 -19.46
CA ALA A 193 7.16 13.75 -18.75
C ALA A 193 6.57 15.16 -18.98
N SER A 194 6.25 15.50 -20.21
CA SER A 194 5.60 16.76 -20.57
C SER A 194 4.23 16.89 -19.91
N TRP A 195 3.44 15.82 -19.91
CA TRP A 195 2.12 15.82 -19.27
C TRP A 195 2.23 16.06 -17.75
N VAL A 196 3.16 15.40 -17.06
CA VAL A 196 3.40 15.61 -15.61
C VAL A 196 3.82 17.05 -15.34
N ALA A 197 4.79 17.59 -16.10
CA ALA A 197 5.24 18.96 -15.94
C ALA A 197 4.09 19.98 -16.08
N ASP A 198 3.20 19.78 -17.04
CA ASP A 198 2.11 20.67 -17.34
C ASP A 198 0.91 20.53 -16.38
N ASN A 199 0.62 19.33 -15.88
CA ASN A 199 -0.61 19.03 -15.13
C ASN A 199 -0.43 18.91 -13.62
N TYR A 200 0.80 18.71 -13.12
CA TYR A 200 1.04 18.61 -11.69
C TYR A 200 1.48 19.94 -11.09
N ALA A 201 1.08 20.21 -9.86
CA ALA A 201 1.65 21.28 -9.06
C ALA A 201 3.14 20.97 -8.82
N ALA A 202 4.03 21.93 -9.03
CA ALA A 202 5.49 21.71 -9.03
C ALA A 202 5.94 20.59 -9.99
N GLY A 203 5.36 20.56 -11.20
CA GLY A 203 5.47 19.46 -12.16
C GLY A 203 6.88 19.01 -12.48
N ASP A 204 7.86 19.94 -12.65
CA ASP A 204 9.26 19.59 -12.91
C ASP A 204 9.86 18.72 -11.78
N SER A 205 9.53 19.01 -10.52
CA SER A 205 9.99 18.20 -9.38
C SER A 205 9.45 16.76 -9.41
N TRP A 206 8.21 16.58 -9.87
CA TRP A 206 7.62 15.24 -10.02
C TRP A 206 8.19 14.49 -11.21
N VAL A 207 8.57 15.18 -12.28
CA VAL A 207 9.31 14.58 -13.40
C VAL A 207 10.69 14.10 -12.92
N ASP A 208 11.41 14.93 -12.16
CA ASP A 208 12.72 14.56 -11.61
C ASP A 208 12.62 13.32 -10.69
N LEU A 209 11.61 13.25 -9.82
CA LEU A 209 11.36 12.11 -8.93
C LEU A 209 11.00 10.81 -9.67
N GLY A 210 10.43 10.88 -10.87
CA GLY A 210 10.09 9.74 -11.71
C GLY A 210 11.15 9.39 -12.77
N THR A 211 12.25 10.15 -12.83
CA THR A 211 13.31 10.01 -13.83
C THR A 211 14.51 9.26 -13.24
N TYR A 212 14.89 8.16 -13.88
CA TYR A 212 15.97 7.29 -13.44
C TYR A 212 16.91 6.95 -14.60
N LYS A 213 18.08 6.42 -14.28
CA LYS A 213 19.00 5.84 -15.27
C LYS A 213 18.43 4.53 -15.82
N ASP A 214 18.38 4.39 -17.14
CA ASP A 214 18.14 3.12 -17.80
C ASP A 214 19.37 2.19 -17.73
N ALA A 215 19.27 0.99 -18.31
CA ALA A 215 20.37 0.03 -18.35
C ALA A 215 21.60 0.52 -19.16
N ASP A 216 21.44 1.51 -20.02
CA ASP A 216 22.51 2.14 -20.79
C ASP A 216 23.08 3.40 -20.12
N GLY A 217 22.50 3.82 -18.97
CA GLY A 217 22.91 4.98 -18.18
C GLY A 217 22.29 6.31 -18.63
N ASN A 218 21.27 6.30 -19.51
CA ASN A 218 20.55 7.50 -19.92
C ASN A 218 19.43 7.81 -18.94
N ASP A 219 19.13 9.11 -18.73
CA ASP A 219 17.97 9.53 -17.94
C ASP A 219 16.70 9.34 -18.74
N GLN A 220 15.72 8.62 -18.16
CA GLN A 220 14.39 8.35 -18.72
C GLN A 220 13.35 8.43 -17.63
N MET A 221 12.13 8.87 -17.93
CA MET A 221 11.00 8.81 -17.01
C MET A 221 10.41 7.39 -17.00
N PHE A 222 10.40 6.74 -15.84
CA PHE A 222 9.91 5.36 -15.69
C PHE A 222 8.58 5.25 -14.97
N GLY A 223 8.15 6.28 -14.27
CA GLY A 223 6.88 6.28 -13.57
C GLY A 223 6.39 7.68 -13.24
N PHE A 224 5.11 7.83 -12.94
CA PHE A 224 4.55 9.05 -12.43
C PHE A 224 3.84 8.82 -11.09
N PHE A 225 3.89 9.82 -10.22
CA PHE A 225 3.25 9.74 -8.92
C PHE A 225 1.73 9.89 -9.06
N TYR A 226 1.00 8.83 -8.73
CA TYR A 226 -0.45 8.82 -8.77
C TYR A 226 -1.04 9.34 -7.46
N ASN A 227 -0.46 8.94 -6.33
CA ASN A 227 -0.83 9.34 -4.99
C ASN A 227 0.34 10.05 -4.30
N VAL A 228 0.02 11.09 -3.53
CA VAL A 228 0.97 11.81 -2.67
C VAL A 228 0.46 11.77 -1.25
N ASN A 229 1.35 11.60 -0.29
CA ASN A 229 1.03 11.59 1.13
C ASN A 229 1.74 12.73 1.85
N VAL A 230 1.04 13.39 2.75
CA VAL A 230 1.61 14.25 3.78
C VAL A 230 1.86 13.37 5.00
N LYS A 231 3.11 13.29 5.48
CA LYS A 231 3.52 12.43 6.60
C LYS A 231 3.69 13.17 7.92
N SER A 232 3.81 14.50 7.90
CA SER A 232 4.03 15.36 9.08
C SER A 232 2.73 15.68 9.84
N LEU A 233 1.97 14.63 10.19
CA LEU A 233 0.66 14.77 10.83
C LEU A 233 0.60 14.02 12.16
N VAL A 234 -0.13 14.60 13.12
CA VAL A 234 -0.56 13.93 14.36
C VAL A 234 -2.08 13.90 14.38
N TRP A 235 -2.63 12.71 14.38
CA TRP A 235 -4.06 12.43 14.47
C TRP A 235 -4.48 12.34 15.93
N TYR A 236 -5.67 12.82 16.25
CA TYR A 236 -6.25 12.77 17.58
C TYR A 236 -7.78 12.73 17.51
N ASN A 237 -8.43 12.40 18.63
CA ASN A 237 -9.88 12.51 18.75
C ASN A 237 -10.19 13.82 19.50
N PRO A 238 -10.87 14.81 18.86
CA PRO A 238 -11.20 16.10 19.45
C PRO A 238 -12.04 15.98 20.73
N GLU A 239 -13.04 15.07 20.75
CA GLU A 239 -13.90 14.85 21.90
C GLU A 239 -13.12 14.34 23.12
N ASN A 240 -12.19 13.40 22.92
CA ASN A 240 -11.30 12.91 23.97
C ASN A 240 -10.39 14.03 24.52
N PHE A 241 -9.92 14.93 23.65
CA PHE A 241 -9.10 16.09 24.07
C PHE A 241 -9.92 17.09 24.89
N GLU A 242 -11.16 17.41 24.43
CA GLU A 242 -12.06 18.32 25.14
C GLU A 242 -12.44 17.75 26.52
N ASP A 243 -12.80 16.49 26.59
CA ASP A 243 -13.18 15.80 27.84
C ASP A 243 -12.04 15.76 28.86
N ALA A 244 -10.79 15.57 28.40
CA ALA A 244 -9.60 15.55 29.23
C ALA A 244 -9.03 16.96 29.51
N GLY A 245 -9.49 17.99 28.78
CA GLY A 245 -8.99 19.37 28.89
C GLY A 245 -7.60 19.57 28.27
N TYR A 246 -7.25 18.79 27.24
CA TYR A 246 -6.00 18.93 26.51
C TYR A 246 -6.16 19.92 25.36
N GLU A 247 -5.10 20.65 25.05
CA GLU A 247 -5.03 21.60 23.95
C GLU A 247 -4.08 21.10 22.85
N VAL A 248 -4.39 21.38 21.58
CA VAL A 248 -3.53 21.06 20.46
C VAL A 248 -2.23 21.84 20.53
N PRO A 249 -1.05 21.17 20.58
CA PRO A 249 0.24 21.84 20.69
C PRO A 249 0.67 22.51 19.39
N THR A 250 1.35 23.64 19.48
CA THR A 250 1.86 24.43 18.35
C THR A 250 3.38 24.38 18.19
N THR A 251 4.08 23.86 19.22
CA THR A 251 5.54 23.64 19.20
C THR A 251 5.88 22.23 19.67
N MET A 252 7.06 21.74 19.32
CA MET A 252 7.53 20.41 19.75
C MET A 252 7.68 20.35 21.28
N GLU A 253 8.08 21.47 21.91
CA GLU A 253 8.17 21.58 23.36
C GLU A 253 6.79 21.43 24.02
N GLU A 254 5.74 22.05 23.45
CA GLU A 254 4.36 21.90 23.91
C GLU A 254 3.86 20.47 23.69
N LEU A 255 4.18 19.83 22.55
CA LEU A 255 3.84 18.41 22.28
C LEU A 255 4.47 17.47 23.32
N LYS A 256 5.74 17.69 23.65
CA LYS A 256 6.42 16.93 24.71
C LYS A 256 5.81 17.19 26.08
N ALA A 257 5.45 18.45 26.38
CA ALA A 257 4.80 18.79 27.63
C ALA A 257 3.41 18.15 27.76
N LEU A 258 2.61 18.14 26.68
CA LEU A 258 1.33 17.45 26.61
C LEU A 258 1.50 15.93 26.81
N THR A 259 2.50 15.33 26.17
CA THR A 259 2.83 13.91 26.34
C THR A 259 3.09 13.57 27.83
N GLU A 260 3.90 14.36 28.50
CA GLU A 260 4.20 14.18 29.95
C GLU A 260 2.97 14.48 30.85
N GLN A 261 2.11 15.42 30.47
CA GLN A 261 0.86 15.69 31.18
C GLN A 261 -0.08 14.49 31.12
N ILE A 262 -0.31 13.93 29.93
CA ILE A 262 -1.18 12.74 29.73
C ILE A 262 -0.67 11.57 30.60
N VAL A 263 0.66 11.33 30.64
CA VAL A 263 1.27 10.32 31.52
C VAL A 263 1.02 10.63 33.00
N ALA A 264 1.14 11.90 33.40
CA ALA A 264 0.92 12.31 34.80
C ALA A 264 -0.54 12.17 35.22
N ASP A 265 -1.49 12.30 34.29
CA ASP A 265 -2.91 12.09 34.55
C ASP A 265 -3.28 10.59 34.59
N GLY A 266 -2.31 9.69 34.34
CA GLY A 266 -2.47 8.24 34.41
C GLY A 266 -2.95 7.61 33.10
N GLU A 267 -2.92 8.38 32.03
CA GLU A 267 -3.35 7.99 30.69
C GLU A 267 -2.15 7.73 29.78
N THR A 268 -2.40 7.18 28.57
CA THR A 268 -1.36 6.85 27.60
C THR A 268 -1.39 7.82 26.42
N PRO A 269 -0.35 8.60 26.14
CA PRO A 269 -0.40 9.61 25.09
C PRO A 269 -0.37 9.04 23.67
N TRP A 270 0.39 7.98 23.39
CA TRP A 270 0.69 7.59 22.01
C TRP A 270 0.20 6.21 21.63
N CYS A 271 -0.43 6.14 20.45
CA CYS A 271 -0.65 4.94 19.67
C CYS A 271 0.49 4.80 18.66
N ILE A 272 1.42 3.86 18.83
CA ILE A 272 2.54 3.64 17.91
C ILE A 272 2.59 2.17 17.52
N GLY A 273 2.64 1.89 16.21
CA GLY A 273 2.79 0.55 15.65
C GLY A 273 3.69 0.58 14.42
N LEU A 274 4.67 -0.34 14.35
CA LEU A 274 5.61 -0.48 13.25
C LEU A 274 5.34 -1.69 12.37
N GLY A 275 4.46 -2.60 12.82
CA GLY A 275 4.18 -3.86 12.13
C GLY A 275 3.57 -3.61 10.75
N SER A 276 4.15 -4.20 9.71
CA SER A 276 3.71 -4.13 8.31
C SER A 276 4.25 -5.33 7.52
N GLY A 277 4.10 -6.56 8.06
CA GLY A 277 4.64 -7.74 7.41
C GLY A 277 6.14 -7.65 7.14
N ALA A 278 6.57 -7.85 5.90
CA ALA A 278 7.98 -7.76 5.51
C ALA A 278 8.50 -6.31 5.49
N ALA A 279 7.61 -5.32 5.42
CA ALA A 279 7.94 -3.89 5.47
C ALA A 279 7.94 -3.33 6.91
N THR A 280 7.86 -4.20 7.95
CA THR A 280 7.89 -3.77 9.35
C THR A 280 9.09 -2.87 9.62
N GLY A 281 8.81 -1.68 10.20
CA GLY A 281 9.81 -0.67 10.54
C GLY A 281 9.63 0.67 9.81
N TRP A 282 8.98 0.71 8.64
CA TRP A 282 8.79 1.95 7.89
C TRP A 282 8.07 3.08 8.68
N PRO A 283 7.10 2.82 9.58
CA PRO A 283 6.52 3.94 10.34
C PRO A 283 7.52 4.64 11.26
N ALA A 284 8.58 3.94 11.69
CA ALA A 284 9.63 4.54 12.52
C ALA A 284 10.65 5.33 11.69
N THR A 285 10.94 4.92 10.43
CA THR A 285 11.80 5.73 9.57
C THR A 285 11.16 7.07 9.27
N ASP A 286 9.84 7.12 9.05
CA ASP A 286 9.06 8.35 8.93
C ASP A 286 9.23 9.30 10.12
N TRP A 287 9.27 8.75 11.36
CA TRP A 287 9.52 9.57 12.55
C TRP A 287 10.93 10.16 12.53
N VAL A 288 11.96 9.36 12.22
CA VAL A 288 13.36 9.81 12.17
C VAL A 288 13.56 10.88 11.10
N GLU A 289 12.96 10.71 9.94
CA GLU A 289 12.99 11.65 8.83
C GLU A 289 12.32 12.98 9.18
N ASP A 290 11.16 12.91 9.83
CA ASP A 290 10.50 14.10 10.33
C ASP A 290 11.34 14.81 11.42
N MET A 291 12.00 14.07 12.32
CA MET A 291 12.91 14.65 13.30
C MET A 291 14.15 15.28 12.64
N MET A 292 14.67 14.68 11.56
CA MET A 292 15.72 15.30 10.76
C MET A 292 15.27 16.66 10.19
N LEU A 293 14.08 16.74 9.58
CA LEU A 293 13.54 17.96 9.00
C LEU A 293 13.21 19.03 10.06
N ARG A 294 13.00 18.66 11.32
CA ARG A 294 12.72 19.59 12.43
C ARG A 294 13.95 20.02 13.19
N THR A 295 15.08 19.33 13.00
CA THR A 295 16.34 19.62 13.71
C THR A 295 17.45 20.09 12.80
N GLN A 296 17.36 19.81 11.48
CA GLN A 296 18.39 20.10 10.49
C GLN A 296 17.82 20.88 9.30
N SER A 297 18.71 21.56 8.54
CA SER A 297 18.30 22.21 7.29
C SER A 297 17.94 21.20 6.21
N PRO A 298 17.13 21.57 5.20
CA PRO A 298 16.79 20.70 4.08
C PRO A 298 18.03 20.17 3.32
N GLU A 299 19.11 20.96 3.24
CA GLU A 299 20.36 20.53 2.58
C GLU A 299 21.05 19.41 3.35
N VAL A 300 20.99 19.44 4.69
CA VAL A 300 21.52 18.36 5.54
C VAL A 300 20.70 17.08 5.37
N TYR A 301 19.38 17.21 5.25
CA TYR A 301 18.50 16.09 4.93
C TYR A 301 18.88 15.45 3.58
N ASP A 302 19.01 16.25 2.53
CA ASP A 302 19.36 15.79 1.18
C ASP A 302 20.74 15.09 1.16
N GLN A 303 21.74 15.65 1.86
CA GLN A 303 23.06 15.05 2.00
C GLN A 303 23.05 13.73 2.77
N TRP A 304 22.15 13.58 3.75
CA TRP A 304 21.96 12.31 4.45
C TRP A 304 21.34 11.25 3.54
N VAL A 305 20.28 11.60 2.82
CA VAL A 305 19.55 10.71 1.91
C VAL A 305 20.46 10.19 0.79
N THR A 306 21.46 10.98 0.36
CA THR A 306 22.43 10.60 -0.68
C THR A 306 23.73 9.99 -0.12
N ASN A 307 23.83 9.86 1.21
CA ASN A 307 25.03 9.42 1.92
C ASN A 307 26.29 10.28 1.65
N GLU A 308 26.11 11.58 1.39
CA GLU A 308 27.16 12.59 1.50
C GLU A 308 27.48 12.84 2.98
N ILE A 309 26.46 12.74 3.84
CA ILE A 309 26.57 12.64 5.28
C ILE A 309 26.32 11.18 5.66
N PRO A 310 27.22 10.53 6.41
CA PRO A 310 27.08 9.14 6.77
C PRO A 310 25.88 8.93 7.70
N PHE A 311 25.30 7.73 7.70
CA PHE A 311 24.14 7.40 8.52
C PHE A 311 24.44 7.44 10.02
N ASP A 312 25.68 7.18 10.42
CA ASP A 312 26.16 7.28 11.81
C ASP A 312 26.66 8.70 12.20
N ASP A 313 26.27 9.73 11.44
CA ASP A 313 26.47 11.12 11.83
C ASP A 313 25.71 11.45 13.14
N PRO A 314 26.31 12.21 14.06
CA PRO A 314 25.65 12.54 15.33
C PRO A 314 24.25 13.21 15.19
N ARG A 315 23.98 13.89 14.08
CA ARG A 315 22.68 14.52 13.81
C ARG A 315 21.60 13.47 13.50
N VAL A 316 21.95 12.42 12.79
CA VAL A 316 21.04 11.29 12.48
C VAL A 316 20.81 10.47 13.74
N ILE A 317 21.86 10.17 14.52
CA ILE A 317 21.76 9.51 15.83
C ILE A 317 20.80 10.28 16.75
N ALA A 318 20.94 11.62 16.82
CA ALA A 318 20.05 12.45 17.62
C ALA A 318 18.57 12.39 17.15
N ALA A 319 18.32 12.32 15.84
CA ALA A 319 16.97 12.16 15.31
C ALA A 319 16.35 10.78 15.65
N ILE A 320 17.16 9.72 15.65
CA ILE A 320 16.74 8.39 16.12
C ILE A 320 16.38 8.45 17.62
N ASP A 321 17.19 9.12 18.45
CA ASP A 321 16.92 9.27 19.88
C ASP A 321 15.69 10.14 20.16
N GLU A 322 15.42 11.16 19.33
CA GLU A 322 14.17 11.94 19.42
C GLU A 322 12.93 11.07 19.17
N PHE A 323 12.95 10.17 18.20
CA PHE A 323 11.89 9.17 18.05
C PHE A 323 11.80 8.27 19.28
N GLY A 324 12.95 7.83 19.79
CA GLY A 324 13.01 6.99 21.01
C GLY A 324 12.40 7.63 22.24
N TRP A 325 12.43 8.96 22.36
CA TRP A 325 11.80 9.68 23.45
C TRP A 325 10.29 9.45 23.50
N PHE A 326 9.64 9.31 22.33
CA PHE A 326 8.21 8.99 22.20
C PHE A 326 7.94 7.48 22.35
N ALA A 327 8.76 6.62 21.73
CA ALA A 327 8.44 5.21 21.47
C ALA A 327 9.01 4.20 22.47
N ARG A 328 10.01 4.58 23.29
CA ARG A 328 10.75 3.64 24.15
C ARG A 328 10.45 3.77 25.65
N ASP A 329 9.34 4.39 26.01
CA ASP A 329 8.86 4.52 27.37
C ASP A 329 7.51 3.81 27.52
N ASP A 330 7.44 2.81 28.41
CA ASP A 330 6.22 2.01 28.64
C ASP A 330 5.01 2.87 29.07
N ALA A 331 5.23 4.01 29.71
CA ALA A 331 4.16 4.91 30.13
C ALA A 331 3.62 5.77 28.96
N LYS A 332 4.38 5.89 27.86
CA LYS A 332 4.04 6.78 26.76
C LYS A 332 3.29 6.08 25.63
N VAL A 333 3.40 4.75 25.50
CA VAL A 333 2.89 4.02 24.36
C VAL A 333 1.86 2.98 24.78
N SER A 334 0.76 2.90 24.05
CA SER A 334 -0.27 1.87 24.23
C SER A 334 0.32 0.47 24.05
N GLY A 335 0.12 -0.39 25.04
CA GLY A 335 0.75 -1.71 25.13
C GLY A 335 2.19 -1.71 25.59
N GLY A 336 2.78 -0.54 25.90
CA GLY A 336 4.18 -0.36 26.31
C GLY A 336 5.17 -0.38 25.15
N ALA A 337 6.41 0.06 25.40
CA ALA A 337 7.49 0.12 24.40
C ALA A 337 7.76 -1.22 23.70
N GLY A 338 7.63 -2.34 24.44
CA GLY A 338 7.82 -3.68 23.88
C GLY A 338 6.78 -4.11 22.83
N ALA A 339 5.63 -3.43 22.75
CA ALA A 339 4.59 -3.73 21.75
C ALA A 339 4.79 -2.98 20.43
N VAL A 340 5.59 -1.91 20.40
CA VAL A 340 5.74 -0.99 19.27
C VAL A 340 6.07 -1.72 17.96
N ALA A 341 7.08 -2.60 17.97
CA ALA A 341 7.51 -3.32 16.78
C ALA A 341 6.47 -4.34 16.26
N SER A 342 5.62 -4.86 17.13
CA SER A 342 4.67 -5.94 16.80
C SER A 342 3.24 -5.46 16.57
N THR A 343 2.89 -4.24 16.96
CA THR A 343 1.57 -3.65 16.70
C THR A 343 1.51 -3.26 15.23
N ASP A 344 0.52 -3.77 14.50
CA ASP A 344 0.30 -3.41 13.09
C ASP A 344 -0.04 -1.92 12.98
N PHE A 345 0.54 -1.24 11.99
CA PHE A 345 0.34 0.21 11.80
C PHE A 345 -1.11 0.57 11.50
N ARG A 346 -1.88 -0.37 10.90
CA ARG A 346 -3.30 -0.21 10.58
C ARG A 346 -4.20 -0.37 11.82
N ASP A 347 -3.72 -1.10 12.82
CA ASP A 347 -4.45 -1.33 14.06
C ASP A 347 -4.10 -0.30 15.14
N SER A 348 -2.89 0.25 15.09
CA SER A 348 -2.41 1.17 16.14
C SER A 348 -3.30 2.41 16.35
N PRO A 349 -3.87 3.10 15.32
CA PRO A 349 -4.73 4.27 15.54
C PRO A 349 -6.07 3.96 16.21
N LYS A 350 -6.54 2.70 16.13
CA LYS A 350 -7.87 2.31 16.66
C LYS A 350 -8.01 2.52 18.15
N GLY A 351 -6.89 2.56 18.87
CA GLY A 351 -6.87 2.86 20.32
C GLY A 351 -7.42 4.25 20.67
N MET A 352 -7.33 5.23 19.76
CA MET A 352 -7.88 6.58 19.95
C MET A 352 -9.41 6.59 20.02
N PHE A 353 -10.05 5.65 19.33
CA PHE A 353 -11.51 5.53 19.20
C PHE A 353 -12.12 4.53 20.21
N ALA A 354 -11.32 3.97 21.10
CA ALA A 354 -11.83 3.09 22.17
C ALA A 354 -12.50 3.91 23.27
N SER A 355 -13.46 3.32 23.99
CA SER A 355 -14.10 3.97 25.13
C SER A 355 -13.93 3.11 26.42
N PRO A 356 -13.08 3.52 27.38
CA PRO A 356 -12.23 4.72 27.38
C PRO A 356 -11.11 4.61 26.34
N PRO A 357 -10.51 5.75 25.91
CA PRO A 357 -9.40 5.75 24.95
C PRO A 357 -8.20 4.97 25.50
N GLN A 358 -7.54 4.21 24.65
CA GLN A 358 -6.31 3.49 25.00
C GLN A 358 -5.05 4.32 24.76
N CYS A 359 -5.16 5.36 23.97
CA CYS A 359 -4.15 6.34 23.63
C CYS A 359 -4.83 7.57 23.01
N TYR A 360 -4.16 8.72 23.08
CA TYR A 360 -4.76 10.00 22.68
C TYR A 360 -4.29 10.53 21.32
N MET A 361 -3.08 10.17 20.89
CA MET A 361 -2.44 10.70 19.68
C MET A 361 -1.81 9.58 18.83
N HIS A 362 -1.81 9.78 17.52
CA HIS A 362 -1.18 8.88 16.55
C HIS A 362 -0.47 9.69 15.45
N ARG A 363 0.86 9.58 15.34
CA ARG A 363 1.60 10.21 14.23
C ARG A 363 1.60 9.27 13.03
N GLN A 364 0.99 9.70 11.93
CA GLN A 364 0.94 8.92 10.70
C GLN A 364 0.52 9.80 9.50
N ALA A 365 0.81 9.30 8.30
CA ALA A 365 0.51 9.96 7.02
C ALA A 365 -0.99 10.13 6.73
N SER A 366 -1.27 10.95 5.73
CA SER A 366 -2.64 11.32 5.28
C SER A 366 -3.51 10.16 4.81
N PHE A 367 -2.94 8.98 4.55
CA PHE A 367 -3.72 7.80 4.16
C PHE A 367 -4.31 7.02 5.35
N VAL A 368 -3.83 7.25 6.59
CA VAL A 368 -4.24 6.46 7.77
C VAL A 368 -5.74 6.45 8.06
N PRO A 369 -6.53 7.47 7.67
CA PRO A 369 -7.98 7.43 7.79
C PRO A 369 -8.67 6.22 7.14
N ALA A 370 -8.03 5.58 6.16
CA ALA A 370 -8.52 4.35 5.56
C ALA A 370 -8.65 3.17 6.56
N PHE A 371 -7.94 3.25 7.69
CA PHE A 371 -7.90 2.21 8.73
C PHE A 371 -8.64 2.59 10.01
N PHE A 372 -9.27 3.74 10.06
CA PHE A 372 -10.12 4.14 11.18
C PHE A 372 -11.41 3.31 11.20
N PRO A 373 -12.09 3.17 12.36
CA PRO A 373 -13.42 2.56 12.40
C PRO A 373 -14.39 3.24 11.41
N GLU A 374 -15.29 2.45 10.82
CA GLU A 374 -16.21 2.93 9.77
C GLU A 374 -17.18 4.03 10.23
N ASP A 375 -17.45 4.10 11.53
CA ASP A 375 -18.34 5.06 12.18
C ASP A 375 -17.66 6.35 12.64
N VAL A 376 -16.37 6.53 12.36
CA VAL A 376 -15.62 7.76 12.69
C VAL A 376 -16.07 8.91 11.81
N GLU A 377 -16.51 10.00 12.43
CA GLU A 377 -16.89 11.26 11.79
C GLU A 377 -15.76 12.28 11.92
N PHE A 378 -15.22 12.73 10.77
CA PHE A 378 -14.13 13.71 10.72
C PHE A 378 -14.58 15.08 11.22
N GLY A 379 -13.72 15.75 11.99
CA GLY A 379 -14.02 17.00 12.67
C GLY A 379 -14.74 16.84 14.00
N LEU A 380 -15.25 15.62 14.30
CA LEU A 380 -15.90 15.27 15.58
C LEU A 380 -15.08 14.20 16.31
N ASP A 381 -14.96 13.02 15.73
CA ASP A 381 -14.27 11.86 16.33
C ASP A 381 -12.78 11.81 15.95
N ALA A 382 -12.41 12.37 14.79
CA ALA A 382 -11.04 12.43 14.31
C ALA A 382 -10.72 13.77 13.67
N ASP A 383 -9.56 14.30 14.01
CA ASP A 383 -8.95 15.46 13.39
C ASP A 383 -7.43 15.32 13.45
N PHE A 384 -6.70 16.25 12.87
CA PHE A 384 -5.25 16.23 12.87
C PHE A 384 -4.67 17.62 13.17
N PHE A 385 -3.42 17.63 13.57
CA PHE A 385 -2.60 18.84 13.56
C PHE A 385 -1.24 18.54 12.93
N TYR A 386 -0.62 19.58 12.41
CA TYR A 386 0.73 19.50 11.86
C TYR A 386 1.71 19.10 12.97
N LEU A 387 2.57 18.09 12.74
CA LEU A 387 3.63 17.73 13.67
C LEU A 387 4.54 18.96 13.88
N PRO A 388 4.56 19.58 15.07
CA PRO A 388 5.10 20.91 15.22
C PRO A 388 6.63 20.95 15.12
N SER A 389 7.16 22.11 14.74
CA SER A 389 8.61 22.41 14.77
C SER A 389 9.07 22.77 16.17
N PHE A 390 10.36 22.63 16.45
CA PHE A 390 10.99 23.14 17.66
C PHE A 390 10.98 24.67 17.63
N ALA A 391 10.57 25.30 18.74
CA ALA A 391 10.47 26.76 18.85
C ALA A 391 11.83 27.48 18.72
N ASP A 392 12.93 26.81 19.06
CA ASP A 392 14.30 27.34 18.99
C ASP A 392 14.96 27.14 17.61
N LYS A 393 14.29 26.45 16.67
CA LYS A 393 14.77 26.19 15.30
C LYS A 393 14.06 27.09 14.29
N ASP A 394 14.80 27.86 13.54
CA ASP A 394 14.27 28.71 12.45
C ASP A 394 14.25 27.92 11.13
N LEU A 395 13.48 26.83 11.09
CA LEU A 395 13.36 25.92 9.93
C LEU A 395 12.00 26.07 9.21
N GLY A 396 11.14 26.97 9.67
CA GLY A 396 9.79 27.15 9.15
C GLY A 396 8.88 25.94 9.42
N ASN A 397 8.03 25.62 8.45
CA ASN A 397 7.10 24.49 8.52
C ASN A 397 7.49 23.42 7.47
N PRO A 398 8.50 22.58 7.75
CA PRO A 398 8.90 21.52 6.84
C PRO A 398 7.86 20.39 6.84
N VAL A 399 7.54 19.89 5.65
CA VAL A 399 6.63 18.75 5.45
C VAL A 399 7.42 17.57 4.89
N LEU A 400 7.36 16.45 5.60
CA LEU A 400 7.74 15.16 5.08
C LEU A 400 6.57 14.64 4.22
N GLY A 401 6.85 14.19 3.03
CA GLY A 401 5.87 13.60 2.13
C GLY A 401 6.36 12.30 1.53
N GLY A 402 5.44 11.55 1.00
CA GLY A 402 5.69 10.34 0.25
C GLY A 402 4.71 10.24 -0.89
N GLY A 403 4.69 9.12 -1.56
CA GLY A 403 3.73 8.87 -2.63
C GLY A 403 3.96 7.53 -3.28
N THR A 404 3.03 7.13 -4.14
CA THR A 404 3.16 5.91 -4.92
C THR A 404 3.33 6.21 -6.40
N LEU A 405 4.39 5.61 -6.95
CA LEU A 405 4.79 5.74 -8.34
C LEU A 405 4.20 4.60 -9.15
N MET A 406 3.40 4.92 -10.18
CA MET A 406 2.93 3.96 -11.18
C MET A 406 4.02 3.75 -12.23
N ALA A 407 4.59 2.55 -12.32
CA ALA A 407 5.62 2.19 -13.29
C ALA A 407 5.21 0.96 -14.10
N VAL A 408 5.57 0.94 -15.38
CA VAL A 408 5.25 -0.16 -16.30
C VAL A 408 6.40 -1.17 -16.31
N SER A 409 6.10 -2.44 -15.98
CA SER A 409 7.05 -3.54 -16.04
C SER A 409 6.88 -4.37 -17.31
N ASP A 410 5.62 -4.60 -17.74
CA ASP A 410 5.28 -5.36 -18.94
C ASP A 410 4.28 -4.57 -19.80
N PRO A 411 4.75 -3.87 -20.86
CA PRO A 411 3.91 -2.99 -21.67
C PRO A 411 2.97 -3.79 -22.59
N SER A 412 1.72 -3.32 -22.69
CA SER A 412 0.72 -3.79 -23.65
C SER A 412 -0.20 -2.63 -24.08
N ASP A 413 -1.06 -2.85 -25.08
CA ASP A 413 -2.05 -1.84 -25.49
C ASP A 413 -3.01 -1.52 -24.31
N ALA A 414 -3.41 -2.55 -23.54
CA ALA A 414 -4.26 -2.37 -22.38
C ALA A 414 -3.55 -1.64 -21.25
N THR A 415 -2.27 -1.95 -20.99
CA THR A 415 -1.43 -1.23 -20.03
C THR A 415 -1.32 0.26 -20.38
N THR A 416 -1.04 0.57 -21.67
CA THR A 416 -0.94 1.94 -22.15
C THR A 416 -2.26 2.69 -21.97
N ALA A 417 -3.39 2.07 -22.33
CA ALA A 417 -4.70 2.68 -22.17
C ALA A 417 -5.06 2.93 -20.70
N PHE A 418 -4.68 2.02 -19.79
CA PHE A 418 -4.90 2.21 -18.36
C PHE A 418 -4.04 3.34 -17.79
N MET A 419 -2.77 3.45 -18.17
CA MET A 419 -1.91 4.59 -17.82
C MET A 419 -2.49 5.92 -18.31
N GLU A 420 -3.08 5.97 -19.52
CA GLU A 420 -3.77 7.16 -20.03
C GLU A 420 -5.07 7.48 -19.27
N PHE A 421 -5.77 6.46 -18.75
CA PHE A 421 -6.92 6.67 -17.87
C PHE A 421 -6.49 7.24 -16.52
N LEU A 422 -5.41 6.75 -15.92
CA LEU A 422 -4.88 7.27 -14.67
C LEU A 422 -4.43 8.74 -14.74
N LYS A 423 -4.20 9.29 -15.92
CA LYS A 423 -3.95 10.72 -16.14
C LYS A 423 -5.20 11.58 -16.03
N GLN A 424 -6.39 10.99 -16.07
CA GLN A 424 -7.63 11.76 -16.05
C GLN A 424 -7.98 12.25 -14.64
N PRO A 425 -8.41 13.52 -14.45
CA PRO A 425 -8.83 14.03 -13.14
C PRO A 425 -9.79 13.09 -12.41
N ILE A 426 -10.74 12.50 -13.12
CA ILE A 426 -11.74 11.57 -12.52
C ILE A 426 -11.09 10.38 -11.83
N ALA A 427 -10.00 9.82 -12.36
CA ALA A 427 -9.33 8.68 -11.75
C ALA A 427 -8.76 9.03 -10.35
N HIS A 428 -8.29 10.27 -10.18
CA HIS A 428 -7.83 10.78 -8.88
C HIS A 428 -9.00 11.11 -7.97
N GLU A 429 -10.04 11.78 -8.47
CA GLU A 429 -11.21 12.20 -7.70
C GLU A 429 -11.98 11.02 -7.11
N LEU A 430 -12.09 9.91 -7.84
CA LEU A 430 -12.70 8.67 -7.35
C LEU A 430 -11.95 8.09 -6.14
N MET A 431 -10.64 8.23 -6.11
CA MET A 431 -9.83 7.85 -4.94
C MET A 431 -9.98 8.84 -3.80
N MET A 432 -9.94 10.16 -4.09
CA MET A 432 -10.11 11.24 -3.10
C MET A 432 -11.44 11.15 -2.34
N ALA A 433 -12.52 10.72 -3.01
CA ALA A 433 -13.83 10.57 -2.41
C ALA A 433 -13.98 9.37 -1.47
N GLN A 434 -13.05 8.43 -1.51
CA GLN A 434 -13.13 7.19 -0.73
C GLN A 434 -12.18 7.18 0.47
N THR A 435 -11.04 7.89 0.38
CA THR A 435 -9.97 7.82 1.38
C THR A 435 -9.19 9.14 1.44
N GLY A 436 -8.21 9.21 2.35
CA GLY A 436 -7.27 10.34 2.50
C GLY A 436 -6.22 10.44 1.37
N PHE A 437 -6.55 10.00 0.18
CA PHE A 437 -5.72 10.08 -1.02
C PHE A 437 -5.53 11.53 -1.46
N LEU A 438 -4.28 11.95 -1.60
CA LEU A 438 -3.92 13.26 -2.13
C LEU A 438 -3.27 13.11 -3.51
N THR A 439 -3.42 14.14 -4.34
CA THR A 439 -2.84 14.15 -5.68
C THR A 439 -2.21 15.51 -5.99
N PRO A 440 -1.08 15.54 -6.72
CA PRO A 440 -0.52 16.80 -7.23
C PRO A 440 -1.24 17.30 -8.49
N HIS A 441 -2.23 16.59 -9.03
CA HIS A 441 -2.92 16.90 -10.27
C HIS A 441 -3.78 18.17 -10.15
N LYS A 442 -3.41 19.26 -10.88
CA LYS A 442 -4.09 20.57 -10.83
C LYS A 442 -5.52 20.55 -11.37
N GLY A 443 -5.89 19.56 -12.18
CA GLY A 443 -7.19 19.49 -12.86
C GLY A 443 -8.30 18.85 -12.02
N VAL A 444 -8.02 18.38 -10.81
CA VAL A 444 -9.04 17.74 -9.97
C VAL A 444 -10.00 18.76 -9.34
N ASN A 445 -11.25 18.35 -9.12
CA ASN A 445 -12.20 19.10 -8.31
C ASN A 445 -11.99 18.76 -6.83
N THR A 446 -11.52 19.72 -6.04
CA THR A 446 -11.24 19.52 -4.61
C THR A 446 -12.51 19.31 -3.76
N GLU A 447 -13.70 19.63 -4.30
CA GLU A 447 -14.98 19.24 -3.67
C GLU A 447 -15.25 17.73 -3.68
N ALA A 448 -14.43 16.94 -4.42
CA ALA A 448 -14.47 15.49 -4.39
C ALA A 448 -13.93 14.88 -3.08
N TYR A 449 -13.18 15.63 -2.27
CA TYR A 449 -12.81 15.15 -0.92
C TYR A 449 -14.07 14.87 -0.09
N LYS A 450 -14.04 13.77 0.63
CA LYS A 450 -15.15 13.27 1.45
C LYS A 450 -15.63 14.30 2.49
N ASP A 451 -14.70 15.09 3.05
CA ASP A 451 -14.96 16.07 4.10
C ASP A 451 -13.91 17.21 4.12
N ASP A 452 -14.17 18.23 4.96
CA ASP A 452 -13.30 19.40 5.07
C ASP A 452 -11.98 19.08 5.78
N THR A 453 -11.94 18.09 6.66
CA THR A 453 -10.72 17.66 7.35
C THR A 453 -9.73 17.07 6.33
N LEU A 454 -10.18 16.16 5.46
CA LEU A 454 -9.35 15.62 4.39
C LEU A 454 -8.92 16.68 3.37
N ARG A 455 -9.79 17.69 3.10
CA ARG A 455 -9.44 18.84 2.25
C ARG A 455 -8.32 19.68 2.88
N GLY A 456 -8.36 19.87 4.21
CA GLY A 456 -7.33 20.59 4.96
C GLY A 456 -5.93 19.97 4.87
N LEU A 457 -5.83 18.66 4.56
CA LEU A 457 -4.53 18.03 4.29
C LEU A 457 -3.82 18.63 3.07
N GLY A 458 -4.59 18.98 2.04
CA GLY A 458 -4.07 19.73 0.88
C GLY A 458 -3.52 21.09 1.25
N ASP A 459 -4.15 21.78 2.21
CA ASP A 459 -3.72 23.11 2.67
C ASP A 459 -2.38 23.05 3.41
N ILE A 460 -2.10 21.96 4.15
CA ILE A 460 -0.76 21.75 4.77
C ILE A 460 0.31 21.64 3.68
N LEU A 461 0.07 20.87 2.64
CA LEU A 461 1.00 20.71 1.53
C LEU A 461 1.26 22.04 0.81
N LEU A 462 0.19 22.82 0.56
CA LEU A 462 0.29 24.14 -0.09
C LEU A 462 0.95 25.19 0.81
N GLY A 463 0.80 25.07 2.13
CA GLY A 463 1.40 25.98 3.13
C GLY A 463 2.82 25.62 3.54
N ALA A 464 3.36 24.51 3.06
CA ALA A 464 4.70 24.04 3.41
C ALA A 464 5.78 25.03 2.96
N THR A 465 6.70 25.40 3.86
CA THR A 465 7.89 26.21 3.51
C THR A 465 8.99 25.35 2.91
N THR A 466 8.97 24.08 3.23
CA THR A 466 9.91 23.05 2.74
C THR A 466 9.14 21.75 2.59
N PHE A 467 9.26 21.11 1.44
CA PHE A 467 8.79 19.74 1.19
C PHE A 467 10.00 18.84 0.92
N ARG A 468 10.07 17.70 1.59
CA ARG A 468 11.03 16.64 1.24
C ARG A 468 10.29 15.31 1.13
N PHE A 469 10.66 14.58 0.09
CA PHE A 469 10.20 13.20 -0.05
C PHE A 469 10.85 12.35 1.04
N ASP A 470 10.14 11.31 1.48
CA ASP A 470 10.58 10.27 2.40
C ASP A 470 12.00 9.79 2.05
N GLY A 471 12.92 9.93 2.98
CA GLY A 471 14.33 9.66 2.75
C GLY A 471 14.59 8.17 2.56
N SER A 472 13.95 7.31 3.34
CA SER A 472 14.11 5.85 3.23
C SER A 472 13.62 5.34 1.88
N ASP A 473 12.55 5.94 1.33
CA ASP A 473 12.00 5.60 0.03
C ASP A 473 12.90 6.05 -1.15
N LEU A 474 13.71 7.09 -0.95
CA LEU A 474 14.69 7.57 -1.92
C LEU A 474 16.03 6.82 -1.85
N MET A 475 16.38 6.26 -0.70
CA MET A 475 17.62 5.52 -0.51
C MET A 475 17.63 4.24 -1.36
N PRO A 476 18.80 3.65 -1.67
CA PRO A 476 18.86 2.33 -2.27
C PRO A 476 18.06 1.32 -1.45
N GLY A 477 17.26 0.47 -2.11
CA GLY A 477 16.31 -0.44 -1.43
C GLY A 477 16.94 -1.33 -0.35
N ALA A 478 18.23 -1.75 -0.52
CA ALA A 478 18.95 -2.51 0.49
C ALA A 478 19.18 -1.73 1.80
N VAL A 479 19.19 -0.40 1.73
CA VAL A 479 19.33 0.49 2.89
C VAL A 479 17.96 0.97 3.35
N GLY A 480 17.24 1.73 2.54
CA GLY A 480 15.99 2.37 2.93
C GLY A 480 14.93 1.37 3.33
N ALA A 481 14.49 0.51 2.40
CA ALA A 481 13.53 -0.56 2.63
C ALA A 481 14.15 -1.83 3.28
N GLY A 482 15.45 -1.82 3.54
CA GLY A 482 16.18 -2.93 4.13
C GLY A 482 16.66 -2.64 5.54
N THR A 483 17.93 -2.19 5.65
CA THR A 483 18.58 -2.07 6.94
C THR A 483 18.10 -0.90 7.79
N PHE A 484 17.51 0.14 7.20
CA PHE A 484 16.89 1.21 7.99
C PHE A 484 15.61 0.73 8.65
N TRP A 485 14.70 0.07 7.91
CA TRP A 485 13.48 -0.53 8.51
C TRP A 485 13.82 -1.51 9.62
N THR A 486 14.70 -2.49 9.36
CA THR A 486 15.08 -3.50 10.34
C THR A 486 15.85 -2.91 11.52
N GLY A 487 16.68 -1.90 11.28
CA GLY A 487 17.40 -1.15 12.31
C GLY A 487 16.44 -0.44 13.27
N MET A 488 15.34 0.13 12.78
CA MET A 488 14.35 0.77 13.63
C MET A 488 13.57 -0.23 14.49
N VAL A 489 13.32 -1.43 13.99
CA VAL A 489 12.77 -2.55 14.79
C VAL A 489 13.75 -2.94 15.90
N ASP A 490 15.02 -3.07 15.59
CA ASP A 490 16.08 -3.39 16.55
C ASP A 490 16.25 -2.28 17.60
N TYR A 491 16.13 -1.01 17.19
CA TYR A 491 16.17 0.13 18.09
C TYR A 491 15.02 0.09 19.11
N THR A 492 13.80 -0.14 18.67
CA THR A 492 12.65 -0.31 19.58
C THR A 492 12.78 -1.58 20.44
N GLY A 493 13.49 -2.58 19.95
CA GLY A 493 13.86 -3.80 20.67
C GLY A 493 14.96 -3.63 21.71
N GLY A 494 15.62 -2.45 21.79
CA GLY A 494 16.58 -2.11 22.84
C GLY A 494 18.02 -1.86 22.40
N LYS A 495 18.38 -1.96 21.10
CA LYS A 495 19.68 -1.49 20.60
C LYS A 495 19.82 0.02 20.82
N SER A 496 21.04 0.53 20.92
CA SER A 496 21.28 1.97 20.95
C SER A 496 21.17 2.60 19.57
N ALA A 497 20.95 3.91 19.49
CA ALA A 497 20.88 4.64 18.22
C ALA A 497 22.21 4.58 17.47
N GLU A 498 23.36 4.63 18.21
CA GLU A 498 24.69 4.52 17.62
C GLU A 498 24.93 3.13 16.98
N GLU A 499 24.53 2.04 17.67
CA GLU A 499 24.68 0.69 17.12
C GLU A 499 23.88 0.54 15.83
N VAL A 500 22.60 0.96 15.82
CA VAL A 500 21.71 0.88 14.66
C VAL A 500 22.25 1.75 13.52
N ALA A 501 22.61 3.00 13.78
CA ALA A 501 23.13 3.90 12.76
C ALA A 501 24.42 3.37 12.10
N SER A 502 25.33 2.77 12.90
CA SER A 502 26.57 2.17 12.40
C SER A 502 26.30 0.91 11.54
N GLU A 503 25.31 0.08 11.91
CA GLU A 503 24.91 -1.08 11.11
C GLU A 503 24.33 -0.66 9.76
N ILE A 504 23.48 0.38 9.73
CA ILE A 504 22.91 0.94 8.51
C ILE A 504 24.01 1.53 7.63
N GLN A 505 24.95 2.30 8.20
CA GLN A 505 26.09 2.83 7.46
C GLN A 505 26.94 1.71 6.85
N SER A 506 27.17 0.62 7.58
CA SER A 506 27.88 -0.54 7.07
C SER A 506 27.20 -1.17 5.85
N SER A 507 25.88 -1.15 5.81
CA SER A 507 25.10 -1.60 4.64
C SER A 507 25.26 -0.66 3.45
N TRP A 508 25.27 0.65 3.67
CA TRP A 508 25.59 1.63 2.63
C TRP A 508 26.98 1.38 2.03
N ASP A 509 27.99 1.16 2.87
CA ASP A 509 29.37 0.94 2.44
C ASP A 509 29.53 -0.35 1.63
N ALA A 510 28.67 -1.35 1.89
CA ALA A 510 28.69 -2.62 1.16
C ALA A 510 28.13 -2.54 -0.27
N ILE A 511 27.35 -1.51 -0.60
CA ILE A 511 26.73 -1.32 -1.93
C ILE A 511 27.40 -0.24 -2.77
N LYS A 512 28.39 0.49 -2.22
CA LYS A 512 29.25 1.44 -2.93
C LYS A 512 30.35 0.68 -3.67
#